data_a7f4553aa91f22f1c25084baafa3c3aa
#
_entry.id   a7f4553aa91f22f1c25084baafa3c3aa
#
_cell.length_a   1.000
_cell.length_b   1.000
_cell.length_c   1.000
_cell.angle_alpha   90.00
_cell.angle_beta   90.00
_cell.angle_gamma   90.00
#
_symmetry.space_group_name_H-M   'P 1'
#
loop_
_entity.id
_entity.type
_entity.pdbx_description
1 polymer ?
#
loop_
_entity_poly.entity_id
_entity_poly.type
_entity_poly.pdbx_seq_one_letter_code
_entity_poly.pdbx_strand_id
1 'polypeptide(L)'
;DRSTHFTEVLGKIPIPVTRRIQEILEEPELYREFRNYLSSIIQKEKDHHTGTNNEKMSLVSFKIGLTLRMLFSCLIDGDRTDTANFEKDWTASARQEGDYVSWSVLAERLEQHLESLKSDGPVNETRKKVSEECRAAAMRERGFFTLSVPTGGGKTLASLRFALHHALRFEHSPRKIDRILYVIPYTSIIDQNAQVARDILEKHHERNQVVLECHSNLSEEWESWRSRLLSENW
;
A
#
# COMPACT_ATOMS: atom_id res chain seq x y z
N ASP A 1 -3.75 -31.71 27.60
CA ASP A 1 -3.14 -30.55 28.23
C ASP A 1 -2.40 -29.72 27.15
N ARG A 2 -2.70 -28.42 27.02
CA ARG A 2 -2.16 -27.55 25.96
C ARG A 2 -0.63 -27.44 26.01
N SER A 3 -0.04 -27.51 27.20
CA SER A 3 1.40 -27.46 27.41
C SER A 3 2.12 -28.70 26.86
N THR A 4 1.52 -29.87 27.01
CA THR A 4 2.07 -31.14 26.53
C THR A 4 2.09 -31.18 24.99
N HIS A 5 1.01 -30.71 24.37
CA HIS A 5 0.92 -30.66 22.90
C HIS A 5 1.95 -29.69 22.29
N PHE A 6 2.15 -28.52 22.91
CA PHE A 6 3.14 -27.56 22.45
C PHE A 6 4.58 -28.11 22.52
N THR A 7 4.93 -28.76 23.60
CA THR A 7 6.25 -29.41 23.77
C THR A 7 6.47 -30.54 22.76
N GLU A 8 5.42 -31.31 22.45
CA GLU A 8 5.46 -32.38 21.46
C GLU A 8 5.66 -31.85 20.04
N VAL A 9 5.02 -30.73 19.69
CA VAL A 9 5.19 -30.05 18.41
C VAL A 9 6.60 -29.47 18.27
N LEU A 10 7.11 -28.81 19.32
CA LEU A 10 8.50 -28.28 19.34
C LEU A 10 9.52 -29.38 19.13
N GLY A 11 9.31 -30.57 19.67
CA GLY A 11 10.20 -31.73 19.49
C GLY A 11 10.24 -32.27 18.04
N LYS A 12 9.29 -31.89 17.19
CA LYS A 12 9.23 -32.27 15.78
C LYS A 12 9.90 -31.24 14.85
N ILE A 13 10.25 -30.07 15.37
CA ILE A 13 10.90 -29.02 14.59
C ILE A 13 12.37 -29.43 14.36
N PRO A 14 12.90 -29.34 13.10
CA PRO A 14 14.29 -29.64 12.83
C PRO A 14 15.27 -28.80 13.68
N ILE A 15 16.33 -29.43 14.20
CA ILE A 15 17.33 -28.79 15.07
C ILE A 15 17.88 -27.47 14.49
N PRO A 16 18.19 -27.34 13.18
CA PRO A 16 18.65 -26.07 12.61
C PRO A 16 17.62 -24.94 12.77
N VAL A 17 16.32 -25.24 12.62
CA VAL A 17 15.23 -24.28 12.77
C VAL A 17 15.07 -23.87 14.24
N THR A 18 15.09 -24.84 15.15
CA THR A 18 15.02 -24.58 16.59
C THR A 18 16.19 -23.71 17.06
N ARG A 19 17.41 -24.00 16.56
CA ARG A 19 18.60 -23.19 16.87
C ARG A 19 18.42 -21.75 16.37
N ARG A 20 17.94 -21.56 15.14
CA ARG A 20 17.73 -20.22 14.57
C ARG A 20 16.68 -19.43 15.33
N ILE A 21 15.59 -20.09 15.76
CA ILE A 21 14.57 -19.46 16.61
C ILE A 21 15.20 -19.02 17.94
N GLN A 22 16.01 -19.86 18.59
CA GLN A 22 16.70 -19.51 19.83
C GLN A 22 17.64 -18.31 19.63
N GLU A 23 18.46 -18.32 18.59
CA GLU A 23 19.35 -17.21 18.25
C GLU A 23 18.58 -15.89 18.12
N ILE A 24 17.43 -15.89 17.42
CA ILE A 24 16.57 -14.69 17.25
C ILE A 24 15.97 -14.25 18.59
N LEU A 25 15.49 -15.19 19.41
CA LEU A 25 14.89 -14.87 20.72
C LEU A 25 15.92 -14.39 21.74
N GLU A 26 17.17 -14.83 21.61
CA GLU A 26 18.31 -14.44 22.48
C GLU A 26 19.00 -13.16 21.99
N GLU A 27 18.56 -12.57 20.86
CA GLU A 27 19.12 -11.34 20.30
C GLU A 27 18.63 -10.11 21.12
N PRO A 28 19.35 -9.70 22.17
CA PRO A 28 18.88 -8.64 23.08
C PRO A 28 18.82 -7.28 22.40
N GLU A 29 19.48 -7.15 21.24
CA GLU A 29 19.54 -5.92 20.45
C GLU A 29 18.23 -5.63 19.74
N LEU A 30 17.65 -6.62 19.07
CA LEU A 30 16.36 -6.48 18.38
C LEU A 30 15.23 -6.12 19.36
N TYR A 31 15.18 -6.79 20.51
CA TYR A 31 14.21 -6.47 21.55
C TYR A 31 14.41 -5.07 22.12
N ARG A 32 15.67 -4.66 22.33
CA ARG A 32 16.02 -3.32 22.79
C ARG A 32 15.64 -2.25 21.79
N GLU A 33 15.93 -2.45 20.51
CA GLU A 33 15.53 -1.54 19.42
C GLU A 33 14.03 -1.38 19.35
N PHE A 34 13.28 -2.48 19.37
CA PHE A 34 11.82 -2.43 19.36
C PHE A 34 11.26 -1.70 20.59
N ARG A 35 11.79 -1.97 21.78
CA ARG A 35 11.39 -1.27 23.01
C ARG A 35 11.72 0.23 22.93
N ASN A 36 12.89 0.58 22.40
CA ASN A 36 13.28 1.97 22.20
C ASN A 36 12.36 2.67 21.19
N TYR A 37 12.00 2.00 20.11
CA TYR A 37 11.05 2.51 19.14
C TYR A 37 9.67 2.80 19.76
N LEU A 38 9.10 1.86 20.53
CA LEU A 38 7.84 2.08 21.24
C LEU A 38 7.95 3.23 22.25
N SER A 39 9.05 3.30 22.99
CA SER A 39 9.31 4.39 23.94
C SER A 39 9.42 5.74 23.23
N SER A 40 9.98 5.79 22.03
CA SER A 40 10.08 7.00 21.23
C SER A 40 8.70 7.52 20.77
N ILE A 41 7.75 6.62 20.47
CA ILE A 41 6.37 6.98 20.14
C ILE A 41 5.73 7.69 21.35
N ILE A 42 5.86 7.09 22.52
CA ILE A 42 5.30 7.64 23.77
C ILE A 42 5.91 9.02 24.09
N GLN A 43 7.22 9.15 23.98
CA GLN A 43 7.92 10.39 24.30
C GLN A 43 7.57 11.52 23.33
N LYS A 44 7.55 11.24 22.03
CA LYS A 44 7.17 12.23 21.00
C LYS A 44 5.78 12.80 21.23
N GLU A 45 4.81 11.97 21.63
CA GLU A 45 3.46 12.45 21.90
C GLU A 45 3.37 13.28 23.21
N LYS A 46 4.20 12.96 24.19
CA LYS A 46 4.29 13.77 25.40
C LYS A 46 4.84 15.18 25.12
N ASP A 47 5.84 15.24 24.24
CA ASP A 47 6.60 16.49 24.00
C ASP A 47 5.91 17.42 22.98
N HIS A 48 5.21 16.87 22.00
CA HIS A 48 4.71 17.65 20.85
C HIS A 48 3.21 17.86 20.82
N HIS A 49 2.43 17.10 21.56
CA HIS A 49 0.98 17.25 21.53
C HIS A 49 0.49 18.24 22.59
N THR A 50 -0.28 19.24 22.18
CA THR A 50 -0.83 20.28 23.06
C THR A 50 -2.17 19.92 23.72
N GLY A 51 -2.70 18.72 23.42
CA GLY A 51 -3.98 18.23 23.96
C GLY A 51 -3.92 17.72 25.40
N THR A 52 -5.06 17.30 25.90
CA THR A 52 -5.22 16.70 27.22
C THR A 52 -4.46 15.37 27.35
N ASN A 53 -4.19 14.93 28.59
CA ASN A 53 -3.53 13.64 28.82
C ASN A 53 -4.31 12.46 28.21
N ASN A 54 -5.64 12.50 28.21
CA ASN A 54 -6.47 11.46 27.61
C ASN A 54 -6.32 11.41 26.06
N GLU A 55 -6.25 12.56 25.40
CA GLU A 55 -6.01 12.64 23.96
C GLU A 55 -4.62 12.12 23.60
N LYS A 56 -3.59 12.49 24.37
CA LYS A 56 -2.24 11.97 24.21
C LYS A 56 -2.19 10.45 24.33
N MET A 57 -2.83 9.89 25.37
CA MET A 57 -2.88 8.44 25.57
C MET A 57 -3.65 7.71 24.47
N SER A 58 -4.75 8.29 23.99
CA SER A 58 -5.50 7.73 22.86
C SER A 58 -4.66 7.68 21.59
N LEU A 59 -3.90 8.75 21.31
CA LEU A 59 -3.03 8.81 20.14
C LEU A 59 -1.85 7.83 20.25
N VAL A 60 -1.24 7.70 21.42
CA VAL A 60 -0.20 6.70 21.71
C VAL A 60 -0.74 5.29 21.48
N SER A 61 -1.91 4.99 22.06
CA SER A 61 -2.57 3.67 21.90
C SER A 61 -2.88 3.37 20.45
N PHE A 62 -3.36 4.36 19.69
CA PHE A 62 -3.60 4.22 18.26
C PHE A 62 -2.32 3.91 17.48
N LYS A 63 -1.23 4.65 17.73
CA LYS A 63 0.06 4.45 17.04
C LYS A 63 0.69 3.08 17.37
N ILE A 64 0.65 2.68 18.64
CA ILE A 64 1.13 1.36 19.05
C ILE A 64 0.28 0.26 18.41
N GLY A 65 -1.06 0.40 18.45
CA GLY A 65 -1.98 -0.54 17.84
C GLY A 65 -1.78 -0.67 16.33
N LEU A 66 -1.52 0.42 15.64
CA LEU A 66 -1.19 0.42 14.21
C LEU A 66 0.14 -0.31 13.95
N THR A 67 1.18 -0.02 14.75
CA THR A 67 2.48 -0.71 14.64
C THR A 67 2.34 -2.22 14.82
N LEU A 68 1.59 -2.67 15.85
CA LEU A 68 1.36 -4.08 16.09
C LEU A 68 0.59 -4.74 14.94
N ARG A 69 -0.41 -4.08 14.37
CA ARG A 69 -1.14 -4.58 13.19
C ARG A 69 -0.23 -4.70 11.97
N MET A 70 0.66 -3.74 11.75
CA MET A 70 1.64 -3.82 10.65
C MET A 70 2.60 -4.99 10.84
N LEU A 71 3.14 -5.19 12.03
CA LEU A 71 4.00 -6.34 12.34
C LEU A 71 3.28 -7.67 12.17
N PHE A 72 2.03 -7.75 12.63
CA PHE A 72 1.20 -8.95 12.44
C PHE A 72 0.91 -9.20 10.97
N SER A 73 0.64 -8.15 10.19
CA SER A 73 0.47 -8.27 8.73
C SER A 73 1.73 -8.81 8.05
N CYS A 74 2.91 -8.32 8.42
CA CYS A 74 4.18 -8.84 7.91
C CYS A 74 4.41 -10.31 8.29
N LEU A 75 4.02 -10.72 9.50
CA LEU A 75 4.11 -12.12 9.93
C LEU A 75 3.22 -13.03 9.08
N ILE A 76 1.96 -12.64 8.88
CA ILE A 76 1.01 -13.39 8.05
C ILE A 76 1.47 -13.45 6.59
N ASP A 77 2.00 -12.35 6.07
CA ASP A 77 2.56 -12.30 4.72
C ASP A 77 3.76 -13.25 4.56
N GLY A 78 4.66 -13.25 5.55
CA GLY A 78 5.79 -14.18 5.58
C GLY A 78 5.37 -15.64 5.61
N ASP A 79 4.40 -16.00 6.45
CA ASP A 79 3.87 -17.35 6.58
C ASP A 79 3.21 -17.83 5.26
N ARG A 80 2.33 -17.01 4.70
CA ARG A 80 1.67 -17.31 3.41
C ARG A 80 2.67 -17.41 2.24
N THR A 81 3.66 -16.53 2.25
CA THR A 81 4.72 -16.52 1.25
C THR A 81 5.54 -17.81 1.30
N ASP A 82 5.94 -18.23 2.50
CA ASP A 82 6.70 -19.45 2.70
C ASP A 82 5.89 -20.69 2.28
N THR A 83 4.63 -20.75 2.70
CA THR A 83 3.71 -21.82 2.30
C THR A 83 3.54 -21.89 0.77
N ALA A 84 3.31 -20.76 0.11
CA ALA A 84 3.14 -20.72 -1.34
C ALA A 84 4.42 -21.13 -2.08
N ASN A 85 5.58 -20.74 -1.58
CA ASN A 85 6.86 -21.14 -2.16
C ASN A 85 7.14 -22.65 -1.98
N PHE A 86 6.70 -23.22 -0.84
CA PHE A 86 6.81 -24.65 -0.60
C PHE A 86 5.89 -25.47 -1.49
N GLU A 87 4.66 -25.00 -1.72
CA GLU A 87 3.71 -25.71 -2.57
C GLU A 87 4.05 -25.64 -4.07
N LYS A 88 4.68 -24.56 -4.51
CA LYS A 88 4.95 -24.29 -5.93
C LYS A 88 6.29 -23.58 -6.10
N ASP A 89 7.34 -24.33 -6.45
CA ASP A 89 8.70 -23.81 -6.62
C ASP A 89 8.81 -22.60 -7.58
N TRP A 90 7.89 -22.46 -8.54
CA TRP A 90 7.90 -21.37 -9.50
C TRP A 90 7.36 -20.03 -8.94
N THR A 91 6.66 -20.05 -7.81
CA THR A 91 6.08 -18.82 -7.23
C THR A 91 7.15 -17.85 -6.73
N ALA A 92 8.28 -18.38 -6.25
CA ALA A 92 9.42 -17.56 -5.84
C ALA A 92 10.02 -16.76 -7.00
N SER A 93 10.17 -17.39 -8.18
CA SER A 93 10.67 -16.72 -9.39
C SER A 93 9.69 -15.73 -10.01
N ALA A 94 8.42 -15.88 -9.70
CA ALA A 94 7.36 -14.99 -10.17
C ALA A 94 7.26 -13.67 -9.39
N ARG A 95 7.82 -13.63 -8.19
CA ARG A 95 8.00 -12.40 -7.39
C ARG A 95 9.24 -11.65 -7.84
N GLN A 96 9.23 -11.15 -9.07
CA GLN A 96 10.31 -10.27 -9.53
C GLN A 96 10.26 -8.97 -8.74
N GLU A 97 11.20 -8.81 -7.83
CA GLU A 97 11.42 -7.55 -7.14
C GLU A 97 12.04 -6.54 -8.10
N GLY A 98 11.47 -5.35 -8.16
CA GLY A 98 12.15 -4.17 -8.73
C GLY A 98 11.86 -3.82 -10.17
N ASP A 99 11.06 -4.57 -10.91
CA ASP A 99 10.75 -4.25 -12.32
C ASP A 99 9.37 -3.55 -12.44
N TYR A 100 9.19 -2.47 -11.68
CA TYR A 100 7.97 -1.68 -11.72
C TYR A 100 8.08 -0.53 -12.70
N VAL A 101 6.97 -0.23 -13.38
CA VAL A 101 6.87 0.95 -14.23
C VAL A 101 7.06 2.21 -13.38
N SER A 102 8.01 3.08 -13.73
CA SER A 102 8.32 4.27 -12.95
C SER A 102 7.17 5.27 -12.90
N TRP A 103 7.11 6.07 -11.84
CA TRP A 103 6.09 7.11 -11.68
C TRP A 103 6.12 8.13 -12.83
N SER A 104 7.30 8.41 -13.39
CA SER A 104 7.45 9.32 -14.53
C SER A 104 6.71 8.80 -15.77
N VAL A 105 6.87 7.52 -16.09
CA VAL A 105 6.19 6.88 -17.22
C VAL A 105 4.67 6.84 -17.01
N LEU A 106 4.22 6.52 -15.81
CA LEU A 106 2.79 6.49 -15.50
C LEU A 106 2.14 7.88 -15.55
N ALA A 107 2.84 8.89 -15.03
CA ALA A 107 2.39 10.28 -15.11
C ALA A 107 2.32 10.75 -16.57
N GLU A 108 3.32 10.45 -17.39
CA GLU A 108 3.34 10.79 -18.81
C GLU A 108 2.18 10.16 -19.56
N ARG A 109 1.88 8.88 -19.33
CA ARG A 109 0.72 8.19 -19.95
C ARG A 109 -0.61 8.87 -19.60
N LEU A 110 -0.77 9.27 -18.34
CA LEU A 110 -1.96 10.01 -17.93
C LEU A 110 -2.03 11.39 -18.57
N GLU A 111 -0.92 12.14 -18.66
CA GLU A 111 -0.93 13.45 -19.32
C GLU A 111 -1.29 13.32 -20.80
N GLN A 112 -0.72 12.36 -21.54
CA GLN A 112 -1.06 12.07 -22.92
C GLN A 112 -2.55 11.74 -23.10
N HIS A 113 -3.11 10.96 -22.17
CA HIS A 113 -4.55 10.67 -22.18
C HIS A 113 -5.37 11.94 -21.95
N LEU A 114 -5.01 12.77 -20.98
CA LEU A 114 -5.72 14.02 -20.67
C LEU A 114 -5.67 15.02 -21.83
N GLU A 115 -4.55 15.10 -22.56
CA GLU A 115 -4.40 15.93 -23.76
C GLU A 115 -5.28 15.45 -24.93
N SER A 116 -5.52 14.13 -25.02
CA SER A 116 -6.39 13.54 -26.05
C SER A 116 -7.89 13.81 -25.82
N LEU A 117 -8.28 14.19 -24.60
CA LEU A 117 -9.67 14.45 -24.27
C LEU A 117 -10.16 15.77 -24.91
N LYS A 118 -11.33 15.71 -25.57
CA LYS A 118 -11.96 16.91 -26.11
C LYS A 118 -12.30 17.88 -24.97
N SER A 119 -11.89 19.13 -25.14
CA SER A 119 -12.07 20.20 -24.12
C SER A 119 -13.29 21.08 -24.35
N ASP A 120 -14.15 20.73 -25.30
CA ASP A 120 -15.27 21.58 -25.71
C ASP A 120 -16.42 21.54 -24.69
N GLY A 121 -16.90 22.72 -24.32
CA GLY A 121 -18.04 22.92 -23.45
C GLY A 121 -17.72 23.17 -21.97
N PRO A 122 -18.62 23.83 -21.23
CA PRO A 122 -18.39 24.37 -19.90
C PRO A 122 -18.08 23.28 -18.84
N VAL A 123 -18.61 22.07 -19.03
CA VAL A 123 -18.33 20.94 -18.13
C VAL A 123 -16.88 20.47 -18.28
N ASN A 124 -16.38 20.40 -19.51
CA ASN A 124 -15.01 19.96 -19.77
C ASN A 124 -13.99 21.03 -19.37
N GLU A 125 -14.31 22.30 -19.50
CA GLU A 125 -13.50 23.39 -18.98
C GLU A 125 -13.36 23.29 -17.44
N THR A 126 -14.48 23.03 -16.74
CA THR A 126 -14.47 22.82 -15.30
C THR A 126 -13.62 21.62 -14.91
N ARG A 127 -13.74 20.48 -15.62
CA ARG A 127 -12.92 19.28 -15.39
C ARG A 127 -11.44 19.56 -15.60
N LYS A 128 -11.10 20.31 -16.64
CA LYS A 128 -9.71 20.72 -16.90
C LYS A 128 -9.16 21.57 -15.77
N LYS A 129 -9.92 22.58 -15.32
CA LYS A 129 -9.51 23.42 -14.19
C LYS A 129 -9.28 22.62 -12.91
N VAL A 130 -10.20 21.72 -12.55
CA VAL A 130 -10.06 20.84 -11.38
C VAL A 130 -8.81 19.95 -11.52
N SER A 131 -8.57 19.40 -12.69
CA SER A 131 -7.40 18.57 -12.97
C SER A 131 -6.08 19.34 -12.84
N GLU A 132 -6.03 20.59 -13.31
CA GLU A 132 -4.86 21.47 -13.16
C GLU A 132 -4.62 21.87 -11.70
N GLU A 133 -5.66 22.18 -10.95
CA GLU A 133 -5.56 22.46 -9.51
C GLU A 133 -5.03 21.25 -8.73
N CYS A 134 -5.48 20.04 -9.08
CA CYS A 134 -4.98 18.78 -8.51
C CYS A 134 -3.49 18.57 -8.82
N ARG A 135 -3.07 18.81 -10.06
CA ARG A 135 -1.65 18.75 -10.45
C ARG A 135 -0.79 19.76 -9.67
N ALA A 136 -1.27 21.00 -9.55
CA ALA A 136 -0.59 22.03 -8.77
C ALA A 136 -0.50 21.65 -7.27
N ALA A 137 -1.57 21.08 -6.70
CA ALA A 137 -1.58 20.62 -5.32
C ALA A 137 -0.61 19.46 -5.07
N ALA A 138 -0.34 18.62 -6.06
CA ALA A 138 0.62 17.52 -5.96
C ALA A 138 2.05 18.00 -5.67
N MET A 139 2.37 19.25 -5.98
CA MET A 139 3.68 19.86 -5.68
C MET A 139 3.83 20.33 -4.24
N ARG A 140 2.81 20.20 -3.40
CA ARG A 140 2.88 20.57 -1.98
C ARG A 140 3.56 19.48 -1.15
N GLU A 141 3.91 19.83 0.09
CA GLU A 141 4.41 18.86 1.07
C GLU A 141 3.34 17.80 1.41
N ARG A 142 3.78 16.66 1.93
CA ARG A 142 2.90 15.59 2.37
C ARG A 142 1.94 16.06 3.45
N GLY A 143 0.71 15.59 3.38
CA GLY A 143 -0.32 15.96 4.34
C GLY A 143 -1.69 15.45 3.94
N PHE A 144 -2.71 16.00 4.58
CA PHE A 144 -4.08 15.72 4.23
C PHE A 144 -4.55 16.72 3.17
N PHE A 145 -5.16 16.19 2.12
CA PHE A 145 -5.73 16.96 1.03
C PHE A 145 -7.21 16.60 0.89
N THR A 146 -8.02 17.57 0.55
CA THR A 146 -9.44 17.38 0.27
C THR A 146 -9.75 17.79 -1.16
N LEU A 147 -10.54 16.97 -1.86
CA LEU A 147 -11.03 17.26 -3.20
C LEU A 147 -12.56 17.33 -3.17
N SER A 148 -13.10 18.55 -3.19
CA SER A 148 -14.54 18.79 -3.17
C SER A 148 -15.01 19.24 -4.56
N VAL A 149 -15.59 18.30 -5.30
CA VAL A 149 -16.05 18.52 -6.68
C VAL A 149 -17.41 17.84 -6.86
N PRO A 150 -18.37 18.46 -7.54
CA PRO A 150 -19.66 17.85 -7.84
C PRO A 150 -19.55 16.53 -8.60
N THR A 151 -20.60 15.71 -8.54
CA THR A 151 -20.69 14.49 -9.36
C THR A 151 -20.54 14.83 -10.83
N GLY A 152 -19.76 14.04 -11.57
CA GLY A 152 -19.45 14.32 -12.97
C GLY A 152 -18.32 15.32 -13.21
N GLY A 153 -17.78 15.95 -12.17
CA GLY A 153 -16.70 16.95 -12.26
C GLY A 153 -15.28 16.39 -12.46
N GLY A 154 -15.12 15.11 -12.84
CA GLY A 154 -13.82 14.54 -13.21
C GLY A 154 -12.94 14.09 -12.04
N LYS A 155 -13.52 13.80 -10.86
CA LYS A 155 -12.79 13.41 -9.65
C LYS A 155 -11.80 12.27 -9.87
N THR A 156 -12.16 11.22 -10.59
CA THR A 156 -11.34 10.04 -10.80
C THR A 156 -10.01 10.39 -11.46
N LEU A 157 -10.03 11.06 -12.60
CA LEU A 157 -8.81 11.45 -13.30
C LEU A 157 -8.03 12.53 -12.58
N ALA A 158 -8.71 13.49 -11.97
CA ALA A 158 -8.07 14.57 -11.22
C ALA A 158 -7.33 14.04 -9.97
N SER A 159 -7.94 13.10 -9.24
CA SER A 159 -7.29 12.46 -8.08
C SER A 159 -6.13 11.55 -8.51
N LEU A 160 -6.27 10.83 -9.63
CA LEU A 160 -5.19 10.02 -10.18
C LEU A 160 -4.00 10.90 -10.62
N ARG A 161 -4.28 12.03 -11.27
CA ARG A 161 -3.26 13.01 -11.66
C ARG A 161 -2.52 13.57 -10.44
N PHE A 162 -3.26 13.94 -9.39
CA PHE A 162 -2.65 14.34 -8.12
C PHE A 162 -1.75 13.25 -7.57
N ALA A 163 -2.24 12.02 -7.45
CA ALA A 163 -1.52 10.92 -6.83
C ALA A 163 -0.23 10.56 -7.56
N LEU A 164 -0.27 10.45 -8.90
CA LEU A 164 0.91 10.15 -9.71
C LEU A 164 1.97 11.26 -9.65
N HIS A 165 1.56 12.52 -9.79
CA HIS A 165 2.50 13.64 -9.68
C HIS A 165 3.06 13.82 -8.27
N HIS A 166 2.28 13.50 -7.24
CA HIS A 166 2.75 13.53 -5.86
C HIS A 166 3.76 12.40 -5.59
N ALA A 167 3.50 11.19 -6.10
CA ALA A 167 4.44 10.09 -6.03
C ALA A 167 5.74 10.39 -6.78
N LEU A 168 5.64 10.91 -8.00
CA LEU A 168 6.79 11.34 -8.81
C LEU A 168 7.64 12.39 -8.09
N ARG A 169 7.03 13.39 -7.45
CA ARG A 169 7.76 14.40 -6.68
C ARG A 169 8.66 13.79 -5.60
N PHE A 170 8.20 12.73 -4.96
CA PHE A 170 8.93 12.08 -3.86
C PHE A 170 9.72 10.84 -4.29
N GLU A 171 9.86 10.56 -5.58
CA GLU A 171 10.51 9.35 -6.11
C GLU A 171 11.96 9.18 -5.62
N HIS A 172 12.70 10.29 -5.52
CA HIS A 172 14.09 10.29 -5.04
C HIS A 172 14.24 10.72 -3.56
N SER A 173 13.13 10.83 -2.83
CA SER A 173 13.15 11.19 -1.41
C SER A 173 13.52 9.95 -0.55
N PRO A 174 14.19 10.15 0.62
CA PRO A 174 14.37 9.08 1.60
C PRO A 174 13.05 8.46 2.07
N ARG A 175 11.96 9.18 1.87
CA ARG A 175 10.58 8.71 2.12
C ARG A 175 9.82 8.66 0.80
N LYS A 176 10.32 7.90 -0.18
CA LYS A 176 9.63 7.72 -1.45
C LYS A 176 8.21 7.17 -1.25
N ILE A 177 7.35 7.39 -2.23
CA ILE A 177 6.02 6.80 -2.28
C ILE A 177 6.13 5.59 -3.20
N ASP A 178 5.89 4.42 -2.66
CA ASP A 178 6.00 3.17 -3.41
C ASP A 178 4.65 2.69 -3.96
N ARG A 179 3.54 3.14 -3.36
CA ARG A 179 2.19 2.68 -3.72
C ARG A 179 1.16 3.80 -3.60
N ILE A 180 0.14 3.71 -4.44
CA ILE A 180 -1.07 4.54 -4.38
C ILE A 180 -2.25 3.61 -4.08
N LEU A 181 -3.00 3.92 -3.02
CA LEU A 181 -4.11 3.11 -2.54
C LEU A 181 -5.41 3.89 -2.67
N TYR A 182 -6.34 3.34 -3.46
CA TYR A 182 -7.70 3.84 -3.55
C TYR A 182 -8.61 2.99 -2.66
N VAL A 183 -9.11 3.56 -1.58
CA VAL A 183 -10.06 2.88 -0.68
C VAL A 183 -11.46 3.33 -1.02
N ILE A 184 -12.27 2.42 -1.56
CA ILE A 184 -13.60 2.68 -2.08
C ILE A 184 -14.59 1.70 -1.44
N PRO A 185 -15.74 2.16 -0.93
CA PRO A 185 -16.67 1.30 -0.17
C PRO A 185 -17.55 0.37 -1.04
N TYR A 186 -17.55 0.54 -2.37
CA TYR A 186 -18.44 -0.19 -3.28
C TYR A 186 -17.62 -0.90 -4.37
N THR A 187 -17.80 -2.21 -4.51
CA THR A 187 -17.07 -3.06 -5.47
C THR A 187 -17.25 -2.59 -6.91
N SER A 188 -18.49 -2.28 -7.32
CA SER A 188 -18.76 -1.78 -8.67
C SER A 188 -18.02 -0.48 -9.04
N ILE A 189 -17.73 0.37 -8.03
CA ILE A 189 -16.96 1.60 -8.26
C ILE A 189 -15.46 1.27 -8.27
N ILE A 190 -15.03 0.25 -7.52
CA ILE A 190 -13.64 -0.25 -7.60
C ILE A 190 -13.36 -0.74 -9.00
N ASP A 191 -14.21 -1.63 -9.55
CA ASP A 191 -14.08 -2.18 -10.90
C ASP A 191 -14.00 -1.08 -11.96
N GLN A 192 -14.91 -0.09 -11.89
CA GLN A 192 -14.92 1.03 -12.84
C GLN A 192 -13.65 1.89 -12.75
N ASN A 193 -13.21 2.22 -11.56
CA ASN A 193 -12.02 3.05 -11.38
C ASN A 193 -10.75 2.28 -11.77
N ALA A 194 -10.66 1.01 -11.44
CA ALA A 194 -9.55 0.15 -11.82
C ALA A 194 -9.47 -0.01 -13.34
N GLN A 195 -10.62 -0.21 -14.02
CA GLN A 195 -10.66 -0.31 -15.47
C GLN A 195 -10.19 1.01 -16.13
N VAL A 196 -10.68 2.16 -15.66
CA VAL A 196 -10.22 3.47 -16.16
C VAL A 196 -8.71 3.65 -15.96
N ALA A 197 -8.20 3.26 -14.79
CA ALA A 197 -6.78 3.36 -14.52
C ALA A 197 -5.94 2.41 -15.40
N ARG A 198 -6.39 1.17 -15.62
CA ARG A 198 -5.74 0.21 -16.51
C ARG A 198 -5.69 0.70 -17.94
N ASP A 199 -6.80 1.16 -18.49
CA ASP A 199 -6.90 1.63 -19.87
C ASP A 199 -5.93 2.79 -20.16
N ILE A 200 -5.57 3.56 -19.13
CA ILE A 200 -4.66 4.69 -19.24
C ILE A 200 -3.21 4.30 -18.95
N LEU A 201 -3.01 3.56 -17.89
CA LEU A 201 -1.68 3.34 -17.30
C LEU A 201 -0.98 2.08 -17.78
N GLU A 202 -1.73 1.03 -18.16
CA GLU A 202 -1.17 -0.25 -18.56
C GLU A 202 -1.08 -0.40 -20.08
N LYS A 203 0.08 -0.86 -20.55
CA LYS A 203 0.21 -1.39 -21.91
C LYS A 203 -0.22 -2.86 -21.92
N HIS A 204 -0.50 -3.38 -23.11
CA HIS A 204 -1.01 -4.75 -23.27
C HIS A 204 -0.18 -5.83 -22.57
N HIS A 205 1.15 -5.69 -22.56
CA HIS A 205 2.07 -6.62 -21.88
C HIS A 205 2.25 -6.37 -20.38
N GLU A 206 1.72 -5.26 -19.85
CA GLU A 206 1.77 -4.87 -18.43
C GLU A 206 0.44 -5.14 -17.71
N ARG A 207 -0.49 -5.84 -18.35
CA ARG A 207 -1.83 -6.06 -17.82
C ARG A 207 -1.80 -6.70 -16.43
N ASN A 208 -2.51 -6.11 -15.47
CA ASN A 208 -2.52 -6.48 -14.06
C ASN A 208 -1.15 -6.39 -13.36
N GLN A 209 -0.24 -5.54 -13.83
CA GLN A 209 1.06 -5.31 -13.20
C GLN A 209 1.16 -3.94 -12.53
N VAL A 210 0.38 -2.97 -13.01
CA VAL A 210 0.36 -1.59 -12.51
C VAL A 210 -0.85 -1.37 -11.61
N VAL A 211 -2.02 -1.85 -12.04
CA VAL A 211 -3.29 -1.67 -11.32
C VAL A 211 -3.78 -3.00 -10.78
N LEU A 212 -3.85 -3.09 -9.45
CA LEU A 212 -4.38 -4.26 -8.75
C LEU A 212 -5.73 -3.93 -8.13
N GLU A 213 -6.66 -4.85 -8.21
CA GLU A 213 -7.93 -4.79 -7.51
C GLU A 213 -7.89 -5.75 -6.32
N CYS A 214 -8.51 -5.34 -5.20
CA CYS A 214 -8.65 -6.17 -4.02
C CYS A 214 -10.05 -6.00 -3.45
N HIS A 215 -10.93 -6.97 -3.71
CA HIS A 215 -12.28 -7.02 -3.16
C HIS A 215 -12.85 -8.46 -3.17
N SER A 216 -13.91 -8.70 -2.41
CA SER A 216 -14.47 -10.04 -2.18
C SER A 216 -15.14 -10.71 -3.41
N ASN A 217 -15.40 -9.95 -4.48
CA ASN A 217 -16.13 -10.44 -5.67
C ASN A 217 -15.21 -10.70 -6.87
N LEU A 218 -13.88 -10.70 -6.68
CA LEU A 218 -12.96 -11.11 -7.73
C LEU A 218 -13.23 -12.59 -8.08
N SER A 219 -13.58 -12.87 -9.33
CA SER A 219 -13.68 -14.24 -9.80
C SER A 219 -12.28 -14.85 -9.97
N GLU A 220 -12.14 -16.14 -9.65
CA GLU A 220 -10.85 -16.86 -9.79
C GLU A 220 -10.25 -16.78 -11.20
N GLU A 221 -11.09 -16.60 -12.23
CA GLU A 221 -10.67 -16.45 -13.62
C GLU A 221 -9.93 -15.12 -13.91
N TRP A 222 -10.19 -14.06 -13.14
CA TRP A 222 -9.56 -12.75 -13.28
C TRP A 222 -8.38 -12.54 -12.33
N GLU A 223 -8.32 -13.35 -11.28
CA GLU A 223 -7.18 -13.40 -10.38
C GLU A 223 -6.04 -14.17 -11.04
N SER A 224 -5.21 -13.46 -11.79
CA SER A 224 -3.93 -14.06 -12.13
C SER A 224 -3.23 -14.39 -10.79
N TRP A 225 -2.58 -15.56 -10.70
CA TRP A 225 -1.79 -15.96 -9.53
C TRP A 225 -0.86 -14.82 -9.06
N ARG A 226 -0.42 -13.94 -9.97
CA ARG A 226 0.40 -12.76 -9.70
C ARG A 226 -0.37 -11.67 -8.96
N SER A 227 -1.64 -11.42 -9.31
CA SER A 227 -2.51 -10.49 -8.60
C SER A 227 -2.75 -10.96 -7.17
N ARG A 228 -2.91 -12.26 -6.94
CA ARG A 228 -2.99 -12.86 -5.60
C ARG A 228 -1.73 -12.60 -4.79
N LEU A 229 -0.56 -12.95 -5.35
CA LEU A 229 0.72 -12.75 -4.67
C LEU A 229 1.01 -11.29 -4.35
N LEU A 230 0.62 -10.37 -5.22
CA LEU A 230 0.83 -8.93 -5.01
C LEU A 230 -0.22 -8.31 -4.09
N SER A 231 -1.44 -8.83 -4.04
CA SER A 231 -2.49 -8.39 -3.12
C SER A 231 -2.32 -8.94 -1.70
N GLU A 232 -1.58 -10.03 -1.53
CA GLU A 232 -1.27 -10.62 -0.22
C GLU A 232 -0.09 -9.93 0.48
N ASN A 233 0.69 -9.12 -0.23
CA ASN A 233 1.87 -8.39 0.29
C ASN A 233 1.48 -6.99 0.84
N TRP A 234 0.73 -6.97 1.95
CA TRP A 234 0.30 -5.74 2.64
C TRP A 234 0.92 -5.59 4.01
#